data_66f41a5690aec4a6e5ca417b64446c1e
#
_entry.id   66f41a5690aec4a6e5ca417b64446c1e
#
_cell.length_a   1.000
_cell.length_b   1.000
_cell.length_c   1.000
_cell.angle_alpha   90.00
_cell.angle_beta   90.00
_cell.angle_gamma   90.00
#
_symmetry.space_group_name_H-M   'P 1'
#
loop_
_entity.id
_entity.type
_entity.pdbx_description
1 polymer ?
#
loop_
_entity_poly.entity_id
_entity_poly.type
_entity_poly.pdbx_seq_one_letter_code
_entity_poly.pdbx_strand_id
1 'polypeptide(L)'
;MRHYLDHAATTPLRPEARDAWLDASEMVGNASSTHGAGQDARRLLEEARERSAAVLDCDPIEVVFTSGGTESINLALQGLWQARPVGTDAIVMPEAEHHATVDTIEALVAAGAVLRAVPVFRTAAIDGRVFADQLPGAALATALVANNEAGTINDAAELASSAAQALVPLHLDAVSALGHLPLS
;
A
#
# COMPACT_ATOMS: atom_id res chain seq x y z
N MET A 1 -15.13 -27.53 17.87
CA MET A 1 -15.20 -26.07 17.60
C MET A 1 -14.17 -25.76 16.54
N ARG A 2 -14.50 -25.04 15.45
CA ARG A 2 -13.54 -24.69 14.40
C ARG A 2 -12.92 -23.33 14.74
N HIS A 3 -11.61 -23.26 14.83
CA HIS A 3 -10.88 -22.00 15.04
C HIS A 3 -10.36 -21.52 13.68
N TYR A 4 -10.71 -20.27 13.31
CA TYR A 4 -10.20 -19.63 12.10
C TYR A 4 -8.96 -18.80 12.48
N LEU A 5 -7.82 -19.06 11.82
CA LEU A 5 -6.54 -18.43 12.12
C LEU A 5 -5.89 -17.73 10.91
N ASP A 6 -6.57 -17.77 9.76
CA ASP A 6 -6.06 -17.18 8.52
C ASP A 6 -6.56 -15.73 8.34
N HIS A 7 -6.25 -14.88 9.30
CA HIS A 7 -6.68 -13.48 9.29
C HIS A 7 -5.93 -12.61 8.27
N ALA A 8 -4.81 -13.09 7.73
CA ALA A 8 -4.13 -12.42 6.62
C ALA A 8 -4.91 -12.54 5.30
N ALA A 9 -5.63 -13.66 5.09
CA ALA A 9 -6.46 -13.84 3.91
C ALA A 9 -7.79 -13.08 4.00
N THR A 10 -8.45 -13.10 5.17
CA THR A 10 -9.70 -12.36 5.43
C THR A 10 -10.01 -12.28 6.93
N THR A 11 -10.77 -11.29 7.34
CA THR A 11 -11.22 -11.12 8.72
C THR A 11 -12.74 -10.99 8.77
N PRO A 12 -13.40 -11.34 9.90
CA PRO A 12 -14.80 -11.01 10.08
C PRO A 12 -15.05 -9.51 9.94
N LEU A 13 -16.09 -9.15 9.19
CA LEU A 13 -16.50 -7.76 9.06
C LEU A 13 -16.97 -7.22 10.43
N ARG A 14 -16.41 -6.09 10.85
CA ARG A 14 -16.83 -5.42 12.07
C ARG A 14 -18.30 -4.97 11.98
N PRO A 15 -19.10 -5.09 13.06
CA PRO A 15 -20.49 -4.68 13.03
C PRO A 15 -20.68 -3.23 12.55
N GLU A 16 -19.85 -2.30 13.04
CA GLU A 16 -19.91 -0.88 12.68
C GLU A 16 -19.66 -0.66 11.19
N ALA A 17 -18.69 -1.39 10.61
CA ALA A 17 -18.39 -1.31 9.18
C ALA A 17 -19.52 -1.89 8.33
N ARG A 18 -20.14 -3.02 8.79
CA ARG A 18 -21.30 -3.60 8.12
C ARG A 18 -22.48 -2.63 8.13
N ASP A 19 -22.78 -2.03 9.28
CA ASP A 19 -23.92 -1.13 9.45
C ASP A 19 -23.72 0.13 8.59
N ALA A 20 -22.54 0.73 8.58
CA ALA A 20 -22.21 1.85 7.70
C ALA A 20 -22.31 1.48 6.21
N TRP A 21 -21.92 0.25 5.83
CA TRP A 21 -22.08 -0.22 4.46
C TRP A 21 -23.54 -0.40 4.05
N LEU A 22 -24.37 -0.94 4.95
CA LEU A 22 -25.80 -1.09 4.72
C LEU A 22 -26.46 0.27 4.54
N ASP A 23 -26.20 1.22 5.44
CA ASP A 23 -26.74 2.59 5.37
C ASP A 23 -26.34 3.26 4.04
N ALA A 24 -25.09 3.14 3.63
CA ALA A 24 -24.61 3.67 2.36
C ALA A 24 -25.27 3.00 1.14
N SER A 25 -25.58 1.70 1.22
CA SER A 25 -26.20 0.94 0.13
C SER A 25 -27.65 1.35 -0.18
N GLU A 26 -28.34 1.96 0.80
CA GLU A 26 -29.69 2.50 0.61
C GLU A 26 -29.71 3.86 -0.12
N MET A 27 -28.55 4.50 -0.24
CA MET A 27 -28.44 5.81 -0.89
C MET A 27 -28.50 5.67 -2.42
N VAL A 28 -29.40 6.42 -3.04
CA VAL A 28 -29.52 6.50 -4.49
C VAL A 28 -28.91 7.81 -4.96
N GLY A 29 -27.74 7.74 -5.60
CA GLY A 29 -27.07 8.93 -6.12
C GLY A 29 -25.75 8.60 -6.81
N ASN A 30 -25.39 9.38 -7.82
CA ASN A 30 -24.06 9.35 -8.41
C ASN A 30 -23.27 10.55 -7.89
N ALA A 31 -22.16 10.31 -7.23
CA ALA A 31 -21.31 11.36 -6.63
C ALA A 31 -20.79 12.41 -7.64
N SER A 32 -20.87 12.13 -8.95
CA SER A 32 -20.50 13.08 -10.01
C SER A 32 -21.68 13.94 -10.48
N SER A 33 -22.92 13.68 -10.03
CA SER A 33 -24.09 14.45 -10.41
C SER A 33 -24.23 15.73 -9.60
N THR A 34 -24.74 16.81 -10.24
CA THR A 34 -24.86 18.14 -9.63
C THR A 34 -26.17 18.36 -8.85
N HIS A 35 -27.17 17.46 -8.99
CA HIS A 35 -28.43 17.54 -8.25
C HIS A 35 -28.30 16.98 -6.81
N GLY A 36 -29.30 17.24 -5.95
CA GLY A 36 -29.25 16.95 -4.52
C GLY A 36 -28.83 15.52 -4.17
N ALA A 37 -29.43 14.48 -4.80
CA ALA A 37 -29.06 13.09 -4.54
C ALA A 37 -27.57 12.80 -4.89
N GLY A 38 -27.05 13.43 -5.95
CA GLY A 38 -25.63 13.31 -6.29
C GLY A 38 -24.71 14.01 -5.28
N GLN A 39 -25.13 15.17 -4.79
CA GLN A 39 -24.40 15.90 -3.75
C GLN A 39 -24.38 15.12 -2.41
N ASP A 40 -25.46 14.44 -2.03
CA ASP A 40 -25.51 13.60 -0.84
C ASP A 40 -24.58 12.41 -0.96
N ALA A 41 -24.55 11.73 -2.11
CA ALA A 41 -23.62 10.63 -2.37
C ALA A 41 -22.15 11.10 -2.34
N ARG A 42 -21.87 12.30 -2.91
CA ARG A 42 -20.54 12.90 -2.87
C ARG A 42 -20.11 13.24 -1.45
N ARG A 43 -21.01 13.83 -0.65
CA ARG A 43 -20.72 14.16 0.75
C ARG A 43 -20.32 12.90 1.54
N LEU A 44 -21.05 11.80 1.40
CA LEU A 44 -20.70 10.53 2.05
C LEU A 44 -19.31 10.03 1.64
N LEU A 45 -19.00 10.09 0.36
CA LEU A 45 -17.68 9.67 -0.15
C LEU A 45 -16.54 10.55 0.41
N GLU A 46 -16.73 11.89 0.43
CA GLU A 46 -15.69 12.78 0.96
C GLU A 46 -15.55 12.67 2.48
N GLU A 47 -16.63 12.47 3.24
CA GLU A 47 -16.57 12.18 4.67
C GLU A 47 -15.79 10.88 4.95
N ALA A 48 -15.97 9.84 4.14
CA ALA A 48 -15.19 8.60 4.25
C ALA A 48 -13.71 8.84 3.97
N ARG A 49 -13.39 9.67 2.97
CA ARG A 49 -12.03 10.07 2.60
C ARG A 49 -11.34 10.83 3.74
N GLU A 50 -12.01 11.82 4.30
CA GLU A 50 -11.52 12.62 5.43
C GLU A 50 -11.23 11.75 6.66
N ARG A 51 -12.13 10.80 6.98
CA ARG A 51 -11.91 9.86 8.09
C ARG A 51 -10.73 8.93 7.83
N SER A 52 -10.54 8.45 6.60
CA SER A 52 -9.38 7.63 6.22
C SER A 52 -8.09 8.42 6.32
N ALA A 53 -8.07 9.65 5.83
CA ALA A 53 -6.94 10.57 5.91
C ALA A 53 -6.54 10.86 7.36
N ALA A 54 -7.51 11.09 8.25
CA ALA A 54 -7.26 11.31 9.67
C ALA A 54 -6.62 10.11 10.38
N VAL A 55 -6.94 8.87 9.94
CA VAL A 55 -6.32 7.65 10.48
C VAL A 55 -4.89 7.48 9.97
N LEU A 56 -4.61 7.92 8.73
CA LEU A 56 -3.32 7.78 8.07
C LEU A 56 -2.40 8.99 8.28
N ASP A 57 -2.88 10.03 9.00
CA ASP A 57 -2.17 11.30 9.23
C ASP A 57 -1.70 11.95 7.91
N CYS A 58 -2.61 12.01 6.93
CA CYS A 58 -2.37 12.61 5.62
C CYS A 58 -3.52 13.55 5.19
N ASP A 59 -3.33 14.28 4.10
CA ASP A 59 -4.39 15.12 3.53
C ASP A 59 -5.43 14.28 2.79
N PRO A 60 -6.75 14.63 2.85
CA PRO A 60 -7.79 13.89 2.14
C PRO A 60 -7.55 13.74 0.63
N ILE A 61 -6.89 14.71 0.00
CA ILE A 61 -6.54 14.66 -1.42
C ILE A 61 -5.53 13.55 -1.77
N GLU A 62 -4.78 13.06 -0.76
CA GLU A 62 -3.79 12.00 -0.92
C GLU A 62 -4.41 10.60 -0.83
N VAL A 63 -5.68 10.51 -0.38
CA VAL A 63 -6.38 9.22 -0.27
C VAL A 63 -7.02 8.85 -1.59
N VAL A 64 -6.68 7.70 -2.14
CA VAL A 64 -7.29 7.12 -3.32
C VAL A 64 -7.93 5.78 -2.97
N PHE A 65 -9.26 5.68 -3.13
CA PHE A 65 -9.97 4.41 -2.97
C PHE A 65 -9.77 3.52 -4.20
N THR A 66 -9.45 2.27 -3.96
CA THR A 66 -9.25 1.23 -4.98
C THR A 66 -10.09 0.00 -4.66
N SER A 67 -10.15 -0.97 -5.57
CA SER A 67 -10.86 -2.23 -5.35
C SER A 67 -10.16 -3.18 -4.36
N GLY A 68 -8.88 -2.93 -4.04
CA GLY A 68 -8.10 -3.74 -3.10
C GLY A 68 -6.59 -3.51 -3.24
N GLY A 69 -5.82 -4.25 -2.43
CA GLY A 69 -4.36 -4.12 -2.35
C GLY A 69 -3.66 -4.33 -3.69
N THR A 70 -4.09 -5.32 -4.49
CA THR A 70 -3.51 -5.58 -5.80
C THR A 70 -3.61 -4.38 -6.75
N GLU A 71 -4.78 -3.72 -6.81
CA GLU A 71 -4.94 -2.50 -7.61
C GLU A 71 -4.09 -1.37 -7.06
N SER A 72 -4.08 -1.15 -5.73
CA SER A 72 -3.27 -0.12 -5.09
C SER A 72 -1.78 -0.27 -5.39
N ILE A 73 -1.25 -1.49 -5.25
CA ILE A 73 0.15 -1.81 -5.53
C ILE A 73 0.49 -1.51 -7.00
N ASN A 74 -0.34 -2.00 -7.93
CA ASN A 74 -0.13 -1.77 -9.36
C ASN A 74 -0.16 -0.27 -9.68
N LEU A 75 -1.15 0.46 -9.15
CA LEU A 75 -1.29 1.90 -9.38
C LEU A 75 -0.08 2.67 -8.87
N ALA A 76 0.37 2.37 -7.64
CA ALA A 76 1.51 3.03 -7.02
C ALA A 76 2.83 2.72 -7.77
N LEU A 77 3.16 1.45 -7.97
CA LEU A 77 4.44 1.05 -8.55
C LEU A 77 4.56 1.47 -10.02
N GLN A 78 3.50 1.30 -10.82
CA GLN A 78 3.50 1.75 -12.21
C GLN A 78 3.53 3.28 -12.32
N GLY A 79 2.79 3.97 -11.43
CA GLY A 79 2.79 5.43 -11.38
C GLY A 79 4.17 6.00 -11.03
N LEU A 80 4.83 5.47 -10.00
CA LEU A 80 6.18 5.86 -9.61
C LEU A 80 7.20 5.56 -10.72
N TRP A 81 7.08 4.40 -11.37
CA TRP A 81 7.94 4.05 -12.49
C TRP A 81 7.78 5.00 -13.67
N GLN A 82 6.57 5.40 -14.03
CA GLN A 82 6.32 6.35 -15.10
C GLN A 82 6.82 7.75 -14.78
N ALA A 83 6.72 8.17 -13.52
CA ALA A 83 7.16 9.47 -13.05
C ALA A 83 8.64 9.56 -12.69
N ARG A 84 9.40 8.46 -12.83
CA ARG A 84 10.81 8.40 -12.42
C ARG A 84 11.68 9.41 -13.15
N PRO A 85 12.75 9.90 -12.51
CA PRO A 85 13.75 10.75 -13.18
C PRO A 85 14.41 10.02 -14.37
N VAL A 86 14.71 10.78 -15.42
CA VAL A 86 15.42 10.24 -16.59
C VAL A 86 16.79 9.71 -16.18
N GLY A 87 17.08 8.46 -16.58
CA GLY A 87 18.35 7.79 -16.27
C GLY A 87 18.33 7.00 -14.96
N THR A 88 17.19 6.91 -14.28
CA THR A 88 16.99 5.96 -13.16
C THR A 88 16.15 4.78 -13.64
N ASP A 89 16.68 3.57 -13.53
CA ASP A 89 16.04 2.35 -14.02
C ASP A 89 16.01 1.21 -12.98
N ALA A 90 16.62 1.42 -11.80
CA ALA A 90 16.67 0.40 -10.77
C ALA A 90 15.45 0.47 -9.83
N ILE A 91 14.93 -0.70 -9.47
CA ILE A 91 13.86 -0.88 -8.47
C ILE A 91 14.43 -1.72 -7.33
N VAL A 92 14.31 -1.23 -6.11
CA VAL A 92 14.75 -1.95 -4.90
C VAL A 92 13.55 -2.69 -4.31
N MET A 93 13.66 -4.02 -4.16
CA MET A 93 12.57 -4.87 -3.64
C MET A 93 13.14 -6.00 -2.78
N PRO A 94 12.66 -6.19 -1.54
CA PRO A 94 12.94 -7.37 -0.73
C PRO A 94 12.40 -8.66 -1.36
N GLU A 95 13.07 -9.79 -1.11
CA GLU A 95 12.69 -11.07 -1.71
C GLU A 95 11.38 -11.68 -1.15
N ALA A 96 10.90 -11.21 -0.01
CA ALA A 96 9.70 -11.74 0.65
C ALA A 96 8.49 -10.79 0.51
N GLU A 97 8.26 -10.26 -0.68
CA GLU A 97 7.12 -9.41 -1.00
C GLU A 97 5.87 -10.21 -1.38
N HIS A 98 4.70 -9.57 -1.30
CA HIS A 98 3.45 -10.16 -1.80
C HIS A 98 3.50 -10.36 -3.32
N HIS A 99 2.90 -11.43 -3.83
CA HIS A 99 2.92 -11.77 -5.26
C HIS A 99 2.41 -10.63 -6.17
N ALA A 100 1.44 -9.83 -5.72
CA ALA A 100 1.00 -8.66 -6.50
C ALA A 100 2.11 -7.62 -6.71
N THR A 101 3.02 -7.45 -5.74
CA THR A 101 4.22 -6.61 -5.86
C THR A 101 5.21 -7.27 -6.81
N VAL A 102 5.50 -8.56 -6.61
CA VAL A 102 6.46 -9.33 -7.43
C VAL A 102 6.05 -9.30 -8.90
N ASP A 103 4.81 -9.69 -9.21
CA ASP A 103 4.29 -9.75 -10.59
C ASP A 103 4.34 -8.36 -11.26
N THR A 104 4.02 -7.30 -10.50
CA THR A 104 4.11 -5.91 -11.02
C THR A 104 5.55 -5.54 -11.35
N ILE A 105 6.51 -5.85 -10.44
CA ILE A 105 7.92 -5.56 -10.67
C ILE A 105 8.48 -6.40 -11.82
N GLU A 106 8.11 -7.67 -11.95
CA GLU A 106 8.51 -8.51 -13.10
C GLU A 106 8.03 -7.92 -14.43
N ALA A 107 6.81 -7.40 -14.48
CA ALA A 107 6.32 -6.70 -15.67
C ALA A 107 7.12 -5.42 -15.96
N LEU A 108 7.53 -4.66 -14.94
CA LEU A 108 8.40 -3.49 -15.11
C LEU A 108 9.83 -3.89 -15.56
N VAL A 109 10.36 -5.01 -15.06
CA VAL A 109 11.64 -5.55 -15.51
C VAL A 109 11.57 -5.96 -16.99
N ALA A 110 10.50 -6.60 -17.42
CA ALA A 110 10.26 -6.90 -18.82
C ALA A 110 10.16 -5.63 -19.71
N ALA A 111 9.76 -4.51 -19.10
CA ALA A 111 9.72 -3.19 -19.75
C ALA A 111 11.03 -2.37 -19.61
N GLY A 112 12.10 -2.95 -19.06
CA GLY A 112 13.43 -2.35 -19.00
C GLY A 112 13.89 -1.86 -17.63
N ALA A 113 13.15 -2.18 -16.54
CA ALA A 113 13.63 -1.92 -15.19
C ALA A 113 14.74 -2.90 -14.79
N VAL A 114 15.60 -2.48 -13.87
CA VAL A 114 16.65 -3.31 -13.26
C VAL A 114 16.26 -3.61 -11.82
N LEU A 115 15.99 -4.87 -11.51
CA LEU A 115 15.69 -5.27 -10.13
C LEU A 115 16.98 -5.34 -9.29
N ARG A 116 16.98 -4.64 -8.15
CA ARG A 116 17.93 -4.80 -7.06
C ARG A 116 17.22 -5.54 -5.93
N ALA A 117 17.35 -6.87 -5.91
CA ALA A 117 16.75 -7.70 -4.88
C ALA A 117 17.49 -7.53 -3.55
N VAL A 118 16.74 -7.37 -2.46
CA VAL A 118 17.26 -7.32 -1.10
C VAL A 118 16.99 -8.65 -0.42
N PRO A 119 18.02 -9.43 -0.06
CA PRO A 119 17.83 -10.68 0.66
C PRO A 119 17.21 -10.42 2.03
N VAL A 120 16.36 -11.34 2.48
CA VAL A 120 15.70 -11.27 3.77
C VAL A 120 16.24 -12.35 4.72
N PHE A 121 16.09 -12.13 6.02
CA PHE A 121 16.40 -13.16 7.02
C PHE A 121 15.43 -14.36 6.91
N ARG A 122 15.76 -15.48 7.56
CA ARG A 122 14.88 -16.66 7.64
C ARG A 122 13.49 -16.37 8.22
N THR A 123 13.35 -15.27 8.92
CA THR A 123 12.10 -14.76 9.47
C THR A 123 11.32 -13.91 8.46
N ALA A 124 11.79 -13.75 7.23
CA ALA A 124 11.33 -12.79 6.24
C ALA A 124 11.51 -11.31 6.66
N ALA A 125 12.31 -11.03 7.70
CA ALA A 125 12.65 -9.66 8.08
C ALA A 125 13.64 -9.05 7.07
N ILE A 126 13.45 -7.79 6.74
CA ILE A 126 14.34 -7.01 5.87
C ILE A 126 15.56 -6.59 6.68
N ASP A 127 16.77 -6.77 6.13
CA ASP A 127 17.96 -6.13 6.67
C ASP A 127 17.98 -4.67 6.20
N GLY A 128 17.69 -3.74 7.13
CA GLY A 128 17.60 -2.31 6.83
C GLY A 128 18.90 -1.72 6.26
N ARG A 129 20.08 -2.28 6.64
CA ARG A 129 21.36 -1.83 6.10
C ARG A 129 21.52 -2.23 4.65
N VAL A 130 21.23 -3.51 4.33
CA VAL A 130 21.30 -4.01 2.95
C VAL A 130 20.29 -3.28 2.08
N PHE A 131 19.09 -3.02 2.60
CA PHE A 131 18.08 -2.22 1.91
C PHE A 131 18.61 -0.81 1.61
N ALA A 132 19.15 -0.11 2.60
CA ALA A 132 19.72 1.23 2.44
C ALA A 132 20.85 1.27 1.41
N ASP A 133 21.73 0.26 1.39
CA ASP A 133 22.86 0.17 0.46
C ASP A 133 22.42 0.03 -1.00
N GLN A 134 21.20 -0.50 -1.27
CA GLN A 134 20.67 -0.65 -2.62
C GLN A 134 19.94 0.60 -3.15
N LEU A 135 19.59 1.55 -2.29
CA LEU A 135 18.77 2.73 -2.65
C LEU A 135 19.46 3.73 -3.59
N PRO A 136 20.77 4.06 -3.46
CA PRO A 136 21.36 5.14 -4.24
C PRO A 136 21.13 5.00 -5.76
N GLY A 137 20.49 6.03 -6.36
CA GLY A 137 20.19 6.06 -7.79
C GLY A 137 19.06 5.12 -8.25
N ALA A 138 18.29 4.55 -7.32
CA ALA A 138 17.10 3.79 -7.68
C ALA A 138 15.97 4.71 -8.15
N ALA A 139 15.10 4.23 -9.03
CA ALA A 139 13.90 4.90 -9.50
C ALA A 139 12.82 4.91 -8.41
N LEU A 140 12.69 3.79 -7.69
CA LEU A 140 11.77 3.58 -6.57
C LEU A 140 12.24 2.39 -5.72
N ALA A 141 11.70 2.32 -4.51
CA ALA A 141 11.80 1.16 -3.64
C ALA A 141 10.40 0.71 -3.19
N THR A 142 10.26 -0.56 -2.84
CA THR A 142 9.05 -1.11 -2.23
C THR A 142 9.38 -2.00 -1.05
N ALA A 143 8.50 -2.11 -0.07
CA ALA A 143 8.64 -3.03 1.06
C ALA A 143 7.30 -3.34 1.73
N LEU A 144 7.11 -4.58 2.19
CA LEU A 144 6.02 -4.99 3.07
C LEU A 144 6.24 -4.45 4.50
N VAL A 145 5.23 -3.82 5.09
CA VAL A 145 5.22 -3.45 6.52
C VAL A 145 5.03 -4.66 7.40
N ALA A 146 4.08 -5.53 7.06
CA ALA A 146 3.84 -6.80 7.76
C ALA A 146 3.69 -7.94 6.75
N ASN A 147 4.51 -8.97 6.91
CA ASN A 147 4.49 -10.12 6.01
C ASN A 147 3.28 -11.03 6.31
N ASN A 148 2.44 -11.25 5.33
CA ASN A 148 1.20 -12.01 5.44
C ASN A 148 1.39 -13.52 5.65
N GLU A 149 2.57 -14.06 5.36
CA GLU A 149 2.89 -15.49 5.52
C GLU A 149 3.70 -15.76 6.77
N ALA A 150 4.77 -14.98 7.00
CA ALA A 150 5.68 -15.17 8.13
C ALA A 150 5.23 -14.44 9.40
N GLY A 151 4.34 -13.45 9.28
CA GLY A 151 3.89 -12.60 10.40
C GLY A 151 4.95 -11.61 10.89
N THR A 152 6.04 -11.45 10.15
CA THR A 152 7.13 -10.53 10.50
C THR A 152 6.70 -9.10 10.26
N ILE A 153 6.99 -8.23 11.22
CA ILE A 153 6.79 -6.77 11.12
C ILE A 153 8.15 -6.14 10.82
N ASN A 154 8.24 -5.40 9.73
CA ASN A 154 9.43 -4.64 9.35
C ASN A 154 9.38 -3.23 9.95
N ASP A 155 10.54 -2.64 10.22
CA ASP A 155 10.66 -1.26 10.69
C ASP A 155 10.43 -0.27 9.54
N ALA A 156 9.15 0.06 9.32
CA ALA A 156 8.74 0.98 8.26
C ALA A 156 9.39 2.37 8.42
N ALA A 157 9.64 2.82 9.66
CA ALA A 157 10.25 4.12 9.91
C ALA A 157 11.74 4.12 9.52
N GLU A 158 12.48 3.04 9.80
CA GLU A 158 13.86 2.88 9.36
C GLU A 158 13.95 2.86 7.82
N LEU A 159 13.09 2.06 7.17
CA LEU A 159 13.04 1.95 5.71
C LEU A 159 12.70 3.30 5.05
N ALA A 160 11.70 4.00 5.58
CA ALA A 160 11.29 5.32 5.10
C ALA A 160 12.39 6.37 5.29
N SER A 161 13.05 6.38 6.44
CA SER A 161 14.18 7.27 6.72
C SER A 161 15.32 7.05 5.72
N SER A 162 15.67 5.79 5.46
CA SER A 162 16.73 5.42 4.50
C SER A 162 16.38 5.86 3.08
N ALA A 163 15.14 5.63 2.64
CA ALA A 163 14.66 6.02 1.32
C ALA A 163 14.64 7.56 1.17
N ALA A 164 14.19 8.29 2.20
CA ALA A 164 14.20 9.76 2.21
C ALA A 164 15.61 10.34 2.11
N GLN A 165 16.60 9.76 2.84
CA GLN A 165 17.99 10.18 2.77
C GLN A 165 18.59 9.93 1.37
N ALA A 166 18.18 8.86 0.70
CA ALA A 166 18.60 8.54 -0.65
C ALA A 166 17.82 9.29 -1.74
N LEU A 167 16.78 10.06 -1.37
CA LEU A 167 15.83 10.74 -2.26
C LEU A 167 15.14 9.77 -3.23
N VAL A 168 14.84 8.56 -2.77
CA VAL A 168 14.15 7.50 -3.53
C VAL A 168 12.71 7.38 -3.04
N PRO A 169 11.71 7.47 -3.93
CA PRO A 169 10.32 7.20 -3.57
C PRO A 169 10.16 5.78 -3.01
N LEU A 170 9.49 5.65 -1.88
CA LEU A 170 9.22 4.38 -1.23
C LEU A 170 7.72 4.06 -1.26
N HIS A 171 7.36 2.90 -1.80
CA HIS A 171 6.06 2.28 -1.63
C HIS A 171 6.10 1.33 -0.43
N LEU A 172 5.16 1.48 0.51
CA LEU A 172 4.98 0.56 1.63
C LEU A 172 3.66 -0.20 1.48
N ASP A 173 3.74 -1.51 1.34
CA ASP A 173 2.55 -2.37 1.38
C ASP A 173 2.16 -2.62 2.85
N ALA A 174 1.07 -1.97 3.27
CA ALA A 174 0.52 -2.06 4.62
C ALA A 174 -0.81 -2.84 4.68
N VAL A 175 -1.14 -3.63 3.65
CA VAL A 175 -2.43 -4.37 3.57
C VAL A 175 -2.64 -5.25 4.80
N SER A 176 -1.59 -5.94 5.27
CA SER A 176 -1.65 -6.80 6.47
C SER A 176 -1.37 -6.04 7.78
N ALA A 177 -1.02 -4.76 7.72
CA ALA A 177 -0.68 -3.94 8.87
C ALA A 177 -1.79 -2.96 9.26
N LEU A 178 -2.49 -2.38 8.27
CA LEU A 178 -3.52 -1.36 8.50
C LEU A 178 -4.67 -1.89 9.38
N GLY A 179 -4.95 -1.15 10.46
CA GLY A 179 -5.97 -1.54 11.45
C GLY A 179 -5.50 -2.56 12.49
N HIS A 180 -4.27 -3.09 12.38
CA HIS A 180 -3.62 -3.99 13.34
C HIS A 180 -2.42 -3.34 14.03
N LEU A 181 -1.71 -2.48 13.32
CA LEU A 181 -0.56 -1.74 13.80
C LEU A 181 -0.78 -0.23 13.68
N PRO A 182 -0.19 0.60 14.55
CA PRO A 182 -0.13 2.04 14.33
C PRO A 182 0.77 2.30 13.11
N LEU A 183 0.30 3.15 12.18
CA LEU A 183 0.99 3.51 10.93
C LEU A 183 1.23 5.02 10.81
N SER A 184 1.29 5.72 11.92
CA SER A 184 1.60 7.17 11.97
C SER A 184 3.06 7.42 12.28
#